data_b4b21d2aeb8d244adfcd08733d7fb0c4
#
_entry.id   b4b21d2aeb8d244adfcd08733d7fb0c4
#
_cell.length_a   1.000
_cell.length_b   1.000
_cell.length_c   1.000
_cell.angle_alpha   90.00
_cell.angle_beta   90.00
_cell.angle_gamma   90.00
#
_symmetry.space_group_name_H-M   'P 1'
#
loop_
_entity.id
_entity.type
_entity.pdbx_description
1 polymer ?
#
loop_
_entity_poly.entity_id
_entity_poly.type
_entity_poly.pdbx_seq_one_letter_code
_entity_poly.pdbx_strand_id
1 'polypeptide(L)'
;MHTHGPHVTGESPGDNVFIKIEPQETHKYDYHFDENHMPGTFWYHPHLHGSTAVQVGSGAAGLIIMDDPEDYGIPDSIRNMTPVEMLFQHMDLNILRQSARVSEDMITDWVSHNFEITNKITSN
;
A
#
# COMPACT_ATOMS: atom_id res chain seq x y z
N MET A 1 -3.74 7.30 -6.25
CA MET A 1 -2.72 6.41 -5.65
C MET A 1 -1.51 7.25 -5.34
N HIS A 2 -0.83 6.99 -4.24
CA HIS A 2 0.39 7.67 -3.82
C HIS A 2 1.45 6.62 -3.45
N THR A 3 2.68 6.84 -3.89
CA THR A 3 3.83 6.03 -3.50
C THR A 3 4.57 6.74 -2.36
N HIS A 4 4.77 6.05 -1.25
CA HIS A 4 5.37 6.65 -0.06
C HIS A 4 6.82 6.21 0.10
N GLY A 5 7.72 7.18 -0.03
CA GLY A 5 9.17 7.03 0.15
C GLY A 5 10.00 7.01 -1.13
N PRO A 6 9.56 6.43 -2.27
CA PRO A 6 10.34 6.51 -3.49
C PRO A 6 10.47 7.93 -4.04
N HIS A 7 11.58 8.20 -4.71
CA HIS A 7 11.79 9.46 -5.43
C HIS A 7 11.20 9.35 -6.84
N VAL A 8 10.00 9.84 -7.02
CA VAL A 8 9.26 9.86 -8.29
C VAL A 8 8.69 11.24 -8.55
N THR A 9 8.32 11.52 -9.81
CA THR A 9 7.66 12.78 -10.14
C THR A 9 6.27 12.86 -9.55
N GLY A 10 5.93 14.00 -8.94
CA GLY A 10 4.58 14.30 -8.47
C GLY A 10 3.63 14.84 -9.55
N GLU A 11 4.07 14.89 -10.80
CA GLU A 11 3.25 15.32 -11.94
C GLU A 11 2.57 14.12 -12.60
N SER A 12 1.41 14.35 -13.24
CA SER A 12 0.76 13.31 -14.05
C SER A 12 1.63 12.93 -15.25
N PRO A 13 1.70 11.64 -15.63
CA PRO A 13 0.96 10.49 -15.08
C PRO A 13 1.61 9.79 -13.87
N GLY A 14 2.62 10.40 -13.24
CA GLY A 14 3.33 9.85 -12.09
C GLY A 14 2.54 9.98 -10.79
N ASP A 15 3.21 10.30 -9.68
CA ASP A 15 2.65 10.29 -8.32
C ASP A 15 1.84 11.55 -7.98
N ASN A 16 0.90 11.92 -8.84
CA ASN A 16 0.03 13.06 -8.61
C ASN A 16 -1.08 12.72 -7.60
N VAL A 17 -0.92 13.21 -6.38
CA VAL A 17 -1.85 12.98 -5.25
C VAL A 17 -3.21 13.68 -5.42
N PHE A 18 -3.35 14.59 -6.37
CA PHE A 18 -4.60 15.31 -6.63
C PHE A 18 -5.52 14.59 -7.62
N ILE A 19 -5.08 13.47 -8.21
CA ILE A 19 -5.92 12.69 -9.12
C ILE A 19 -7.08 12.07 -8.34
N LYS A 20 -8.30 12.34 -8.82
CA LYS A 20 -9.54 11.72 -8.39
C LYS A 20 -10.00 10.73 -9.47
N ILE A 21 -10.30 9.52 -9.09
CA ILE A 21 -10.87 8.49 -9.96
C ILE A 21 -12.31 8.28 -9.52
N GLU A 22 -13.25 8.55 -10.41
CA GLU A 22 -14.67 8.36 -10.11
C GLU A 22 -15.05 6.87 -10.12
N PRO A 23 -16.16 6.48 -9.49
CA PRO A 23 -16.64 5.10 -9.54
C PRO A 23 -16.77 4.58 -10.96
N GLN A 24 -16.27 3.36 -11.21
CA GLN A 24 -16.23 2.69 -12.52
C GLN A 24 -15.24 3.29 -13.53
N GLU A 25 -14.48 4.31 -13.15
CA GLU A 25 -13.38 4.81 -13.96
C GLU A 25 -12.08 4.07 -13.66
N THR A 26 -11.17 4.14 -14.62
CA THR A 26 -9.81 3.60 -14.49
C THR A 26 -8.81 4.69 -14.80
N HIS A 27 -7.78 4.80 -13.99
CA HIS A 27 -6.65 5.70 -14.23
C HIS A 27 -5.36 4.90 -14.28
N LYS A 28 -4.52 5.17 -15.28
CA LYS A 28 -3.19 4.59 -15.40
C LYS A 28 -2.18 5.54 -14.78
N TYR A 29 -1.47 5.08 -13.77
CA TYR A 29 -0.28 5.74 -13.27
C TYR A 29 0.94 5.21 -14.00
N ASP A 30 1.95 6.05 -14.18
CA ASP A 30 3.23 5.69 -14.80
C ASP A 30 4.34 6.22 -13.89
N TYR A 31 4.94 5.32 -13.13
CA TYR A 31 6.00 5.64 -12.19
C TYR A 31 7.34 5.32 -12.84
N HIS A 32 8.17 6.34 -12.95
CA HIS A 32 9.55 6.19 -13.41
C HIS A 32 10.50 6.30 -12.21
N PHE A 33 11.26 5.24 -11.97
CA PHE A 33 12.31 5.20 -10.97
C PHE A 33 13.65 5.37 -11.66
N ASP A 34 14.50 6.23 -11.11
CA ASP A 34 15.86 6.43 -11.61
C ASP A 34 16.69 5.14 -11.43
N GLU A 35 17.59 4.85 -12.35
CA GLU A 35 18.46 3.66 -12.29
C GLU A 35 19.35 3.65 -11.03
N ASN A 36 19.65 4.83 -10.47
CA ASN A 36 20.39 5.00 -9.23
C ASN A 36 19.50 5.20 -8.00
N HIS A 37 18.21 4.89 -8.13
CA HIS A 37 17.31 4.99 -6.98
C HIS A 37 17.78 4.04 -5.86
N MET A 38 17.76 4.54 -4.59
CA MET A 38 18.13 3.71 -3.46
C MET A 38 17.26 2.46 -3.37
N PRO A 39 17.83 1.29 -3.08
CA PRO A 39 17.03 0.10 -2.77
C PRO A 39 16.29 0.26 -1.45
N GLY A 40 15.31 -0.60 -1.20
CA GLY A 40 14.60 -0.62 0.07
C GLY A 40 13.14 -1.02 -0.04
N THR A 41 12.48 -0.97 1.09
CA THR A 41 11.07 -1.27 1.21
C THR A 41 10.28 0.01 1.34
N PHE A 42 9.45 0.27 0.37
CA PHE A 42 8.55 1.42 0.28
C PHE A 42 7.10 0.92 0.28
N TRP A 43 6.12 1.81 0.21
CA TRP A 43 4.73 1.42 0.19
C TRP A 43 3.87 2.36 -0.67
N TYR A 44 2.65 1.94 -0.98
CA TYR A 44 1.69 2.75 -1.73
C TYR A 44 0.31 2.68 -1.09
N HIS A 45 -0.48 3.71 -1.29
CA HIS A 45 -1.83 3.80 -0.75
C HIS A 45 -2.69 4.82 -1.51
N PRO A 46 -4.03 4.78 -1.38
CA PRO A 46 -4.91 5.82 -1.90
C PRO A 46 -4.64 7.17 -1.22
N HIS A 47 -4.80 8.27 -1.96
CA HIS A 47 -4.57 9.61 -1.44
C HIS A 47 -5.69 10.60 -1.82
N LEU A 48 -6.92 10.14 -1.96
CA LEU A 48 -8.04 11.02 -2.27
C LEU A 48 -8.40 11.87 -1.06
N HIS A 49 -8.39 13.19 -1.23
CA HIS A 49 -8.81 14.15 -0.21
C HIS A 49 -10.20 13.82 0.36
N GLY A 50 -10.30 13.74 1.68
CA GLY A 50 -11.53 13.40 2.40
C GLY A 50 -11.81 11.88 2.51
N SER A 51 -11.08 11.02 1.78
CA SER A 51 -11.30 9.57 1.81
C SER A 51 -10.07 8.76 2.20
N THR A 52 -8.88 9.37 2.24
CA THR A 52 -7.61 8.67 2.52
C THR A 52 -7.66 7.88 3.83
N ALA A 53 -8.12 8.48 4.92
CA ALA A 53 -8.17 7.83 6.22
C ALA A 53 -9.05 6.58 6.22
N VAL A 54 -10.22 6.65 5.56
CA VAL A 54 -11.13 5.51 5.44
C VAL A 54 -10.54 4.43 4.53
N GLN A 55 -10.01 4.80 3.38
CA GLN A 55 -9.45 3.86 2.42
C GLN A 55 -8.21 3.15 2.97
N VAL A 56 -7.26 3.89 3.53
CA VAL A 56 -6.05 3.30 4.15
C VAL A 56 -6.42 2.54 5.41
N GLY A 57 -7.28 3.08 6.25
CA GLY A 57 -7.78 2.41 7.44
C GLY A 57 -8.55 1.12 7.14
N SER A 58 -9.09 0.97 5.92
CA SER A 58 -9.73 -0.26 5.43
C SER A 58 -8.75 -1.27 4.83
N GLY A 59 -7.44 -1.05 4.92
CA GLY A 59 -6.44 -1.96 4.42
C GLY A 59 -5.96 -1.70 2.98
N ALA A 60 -6.35 -0.57 2.37
CA ALA A 60 -5.91 -0.23 1.02
C ALA A 60 -4.47 0.29 1.03
N ALA A 61 -3.50 -0.61 1.14
CA ALA A 61 -2.08 -0.31 1.08
C ALA A 61 -1.32 -1.52 0.55
N GLY A 62 -0.11 -1.31 0.03
CA GLY A 62 0.77 -2.38 -0.43
C GLY A 62 2.23 -1.96 -0.39
N LEU A 63 3.13 -2.93 -0.55
CA LEU A 63 4.57 -2.73 -0.56
C LEU A 63 5.09 -2.49 -1.97
N ILE A 64 6.15 -1.70 -2.06
CA ILE A 64 7.02 -1.57 -3.21
C ILE A 64 8.40 -1.99 -2.75
N ILE A 65 8.92 -3.08 -3.32
CA ILE A 65 10.24 -3.59 -2.99
C ILE A 65 11.17 -3.21 -4.14
N MET A 66 12.27 -2.55 -3.80
CA MET A 66 13.38 -2.29 -4.72
C MET A 66 14.57 -3.10 -4.25
N ASP A 67 14.95 -4.07 -5.07
CA ASP A 67 16.02 -5.00 -4.75
C ASP A 67 17.37 -4.30 -4.61
N ASP A 68 18.22 -4.84 -3.74
CA ASP A 68 19.59 -4.37 -3.59
C ASP A 68 20.42 -4.73 -4.84
N PRO A 69 21.16 -3.76 -5.42
CA PRO A 69 22.13 -4.06 -6.46
C PRO A 69 23.17 -5.11 -6.00
N GLU A 70 23.72 -5.89 -6.93
CA GLU A 70 24.69 -6.94 -6.61
C GLU A 70 25.92 -6.39 -5.87
N ASP A 71 26.33 -5.17 -6.19
CA ASP A 71 27.51 -4.49 -5.63
C ASP A 71 27.22 -3.67 -4.37
N TYR A 72 25.99 -3.74 -3.82
CA TYR A 72 25.57 -2.94 -2.65
C TYR A 72 26.20 -3.40 -1.32
N GLY A 73 27.07 -4.41 -1.37
CA GLY A 73 27.82 -4.87 -0.19
C GLY A 73 27.03 -5.72 0.80
N ILE A 74 25.85 -6.23 0.39
CA ILE A 74 25.07 -7.16 1.22
C ILE A 74 25.80 -8.51 1.30
N PRO A 75 26.09 -9.04 2.50
CA PRO A 75 26.71 -10.35 2.66
C PRO A 75 25.87 -11.47 2.01
N ASP A 76 26.54 -12.42 1.37
CA ASP A 76 25.88 -13.56 0.72
C ASP A 76 24.98 -14.35 1.67
N SER A 77 25.33 -14.42 2.95
CA SER A 77 24.51 -15.09 3.97
C SER A 77 23.13 -14.44 4.15
N ILE A 78 23.00 -13.15 3.87
CA ILE A 78 21.73 -12.42 3.90
C ILE A 78 21.07 -12.45 2.52
N ARG A 79 21.84 -12.19 1.46
CA ARG A 79 21.32 -12.17 0.09
C ARG A 79 20.66 -13.48 -0.33
N ASN A 80 21.17 -14.60 0.15
CA ASN A 80 20.66 -15.94 -0.15
C ASN A 80 19.51 -16.38 0.78
N MET A 81 19.06 -15.54 1.72
CA MET A 81 17.88 -15.86 2.54
C MET A 81 16.60 -15.71 1.70
N THR A 82 15.63 -16.57 2.00
CA THR A 82 14.29 -16.40 1.42
C THR A 82 13.65 -15.14 2.02
N PRO A 83 13.29 -14.13 1.21
CA PRO A 83 12.63 -12.94 1.74
C PRO A 83 11.24 -13.26 2.26
N VAL A 84 10.85 -12.59 3.32
CA VAL A 84 9.48 -12.64 3.86
C VAL A 84 8.98 -11.19 3.93
N GLU A 85 8.04 -10.87 3.05
CA GLU A 85 7.43 -9.56 2.98
C GLU A 85 6.24 -9.50 3.92
N MET A 86 6.21 -8.50 4.79
CA MET A 86 5.13 -8.33 5.76
C MET A 86 4.68 -6.88 5.83
N LEU A 87 3.38 -6.66 5.71
CA LEU A 87 2.73 -5.37 5.93
C LEU A 87 1.87 -5.45 7.18
N PHE A 88 2.27 -4.74 8.23
CA PHE A 88 1.49 -4.63 9.46
C PHE A 88 0.65 -3.37 9.44
N GLN A 89 -0.67 -3.52 9.59
CA GLN A 89 -1.59 -2.40 9.68
C GLN A 89 -2.39 -2.48 10.98
N HIS A 90 -2.27 -1.43 11.79
CA HIS A 90 -3.13 -1.27 12.96
C HIS A 90 -4.40 -0.51 12.56
N MET A 91 -5.55 -1.15 12.73
CA MET A 91 -6.85 -0.57 12.46
C MET A 91 -7.59 -0.34 13.77
N ASP A 92 -7.86 0.93 14.10
CA ASP A 92 -8.75 1.26 15.23
C ASP A 92 -10.20 1.28 14.74
N LEU A 93 -10.90 0.16 14.95
CA LEU A 93 -12.29 -0.01 14.53
C LEU A 93 -13.24 0.97 15.23
N ASN A 94 -12.90 1.46 16.43
CA ASN A 94 -13.74 2.43 17.12
C ASN A 94 -13.66 3.80 16.43
N ILE A 95 -12.47 4.21 15.99
CA ILE A 95 -12.29 5.44 15.21
C ILE A 95 -13.00 5.32 13.86
N LEU A 96 -12.84 4.21 13.16
CA LEU A 96 -13.51 3.96 11.88
C LEU A 96 -15.03 4.00 12.05
N ARG A 97 -15.58 3.36 13.10
CA ARG A 97 -17.00 3.37 13.43
C ARG A 97 -17.52 4.77 13.71
N GLN A 98 -16.81 5.58 14.48
CA GLN A 98 -17.20 6.95 14.78
C GLN A 98 -17.17 7.84 13.53
N SER A 99 -16.15 7.70 12.70
CA SER A 99 -15.95 8.52 11.49
C SER A 99 -16.96 8.17 10.40
N ALA A 100 -17.28 6.89 10.22
CA ALA A 100 -18.14 6.42 9.14
C ALA A 100 -19.61 6.29 9.51
N ARG A 101 -19.98 6.46 10.80
CA ARG A 101 -21.34 6.18 11.33
C ARG A 101 -21.88 4.80 10.91
N VAL A 102 -20.99 3.82 10.86
CA VAL A 102 -21.30 2.47 10.37
C VAL A 102 -21.86 1.63 11.52
N SER A 103 -22.81 0.74 11.22
CA SER A 103 -23.34 -0.21 12.20
C SER A 103 -22.30 -1.27 12.58
N GLU A 104 -22.48 -1.87 13.75
CA GLU A 104 -21.61 -2.94 14.25
C GLU A 104 -21.57 -4.16 13.32
N ASP A 105 -22.71 -4.48 12.71
CA ASP A 105 -22.85 -5.58 11.74
C ASP A 105 -22.00 -5.36 10.50
N MET A 106 -21.96 -4.15 9.96
CA MET A 106 -21.16 -3.81 8.79
C MET A 106 -19.65 -3.92 9.07
N ILE A 107 -19.20 -3.54 10.27
CA ILE A 107 -17.79 -3.67 10.67
C ILE A 107 -17.41 -5.15 10.80
N THR A 108 -18.28 -5.94 11.42
CA THR A 108 -18.06 -7.38 11.61
C THR A 108 -17.98 -8.10 10.27
N ASP A 109 -18.87 -7.78 9.34
CA ASP A 109 -18.90 -8.35 8.00
C ASP A 109 -17.63 -7.96 7.21
N TRP A 110 -17.22 -6.70 7.29
CA TRP A 110 -16.01 -6.22 6.65
C TRP A 110 -14.74 -6.90 7.20
N VAL A 111 -14.60 -7.01 8.53
CA VAL A 111 -13.46 -7.68 9.19
C VAL A 111 -13.38 -9.14 8.77
N SER A 112 -14.49 -9.86 8.78
CA SER A 112 -14.55 -11.26 8.38
C SER A 112 -14.08 -11.45 6.94
N HIS A 113 -14.57 -10.62 6.03
CA HIS A 113 -14.24 -10.69 4.61
C HIS A 113 -12.76 -10.40 4.34
N ASN A 114 -12.20 -9.38 4.96
CA ASN A 114 -10.79 -9.03 4.75
C ASN A 114 -9.83 -10.02 5.43
N PHE A 115 -10.21 -10.62 6.55
CA PHE A 115 -9.44 -11.66 7.20
C PHE A 115 -9.37 -12.94 6.35
N GLU A 116 -10.44 -13.31 5.65
CA GLU A 116 -10.43 -14.41 4.69
C GLU A 116 -9.51 -14.15 3.49
N ILE A 117 -9.49 -12.92 2.97
CA ILE A 117 -8.61 -12.54 1.86
C ILE A 117 -7.15 -12.66 2.27
N THR A 118 -6.79 -12.14 3.44
CA THR A 118 -5.42 -12.21 3.97
C THR A 118 -4.95 -13.66 4.14
N ASN A 119 -5.79 -14.52 4.70
CA ASN A 119 -5.47 -15.94 4.87
C ASN A 119 -5.34 -16.70 3.55
N LYS A 120 -6.03 -16.31 2.49
CA LYS A 120 -5.88 -16.90 1.15
C LYS A 120 -4.57 -16.52 0.46
N ILE A 121 -4.08 -15.31 0.71
CA ILE A 121 -2.80 -14.84 0.15
C ILE A 121 -1.61 -15.57 0.80
N THR A 122 -1.72 -15.92 2.09
CA THR A 122 -0.65 -16.62 2.83
C THR A 122 -0.66 -18.14 2.67
N SER A 123 -1.66 -18.72 2.00
CA SER A 123 -1.82 -20.18 1.85
C SER A 123 -1.51 -20.71 0.45
N ASN A 124 -1.01 -19.89 -0.47
CA ASN A 124 -0.52 -20.27 -1.80
C ASN A 124 0.99 -20.07 -1.89
#